data_2451c1deea8f353bd4e133adf136c66d
#
_entry.id   2451c1deea8f353bd4e133adf136c66d
#
_cell.length_a   1.000
_cell.length_b   1.000
_cell.length_c   1.000
_cell.angle_alpha   90.00
_cell.angle_beta   90.00
_cell.angle_gamma   90.00
#
_symmetry.space_group_name_H-M   'P 1'
#
loop_
_entity.id
_entity.type
_entity.pdbx_description
1 polymer ?
#
loop_
_entity_poly.entity_id
_entity_poly.type
_entity_poly.pdbx_seq_one_letter_code
_entity_poly.pdbx_strand_id
1 'polypeptide(L)'
;MRATVIISEYLVYVPAVIIFLRHYGRNQGVGKTSGLIALVAILMQPAIILIDHGHFQYNTVMLGFVVASISSIFADRLLWSCIFFVAALGFKQMALYYAPVMFAYLLGRCLTPQMRLGRLITIGLVTVVAFAALLAPLVAGILYDLRRKVPQTPDRHPTFLANLGIQIDPSTTTGMLLLHVSQVIHRCFPFARGLFEDKVANFWCFTNTFFKLRKLEGIVELPTLSLFFTIMSILAPMMVIGAVPRKSLLPYALASSAWGFFLFSFQVHEKSVLLPLLPMTLLLGSKNGLSKEYRAWIGWANILGVWTMYPLLRRDELKTAYVVVPLLWIFLMGLPPTSVAAYYDHAHRNEPGKPRHPDDMHAATKILHFQTYVVMAFWHLLAAFAEPPADKPDLWVVVNACIGAVGFGICYLWCTWKLILGSGLLDEYFNYRRSEDTIVAQSKKTQ
;
A
#
# COMPACT_ATOMS: atom_id res chain seq x y z
N MET A 1 6.27 27.20 -0.26
CA MET A 1 6.45 25.74 -0.28
C MET A 1 5.26 24.98 0.34
N ARG A 2 4.89 25.14 1.63
CA ARG A 2 3.73 24.40 2.21
C ARG A 2 2.40 24.69 1.48
N ALA A 3 2.17 25.90 1.01
CA ALA A 3 0.97 26.22 0.23
C ALA A 3 0.83 25.41 -1.06
N THR A 4 1.94 25.07 -1.73
CA THR A 4 1.89 24.27 -2.96
C THR A 4 1.47 22.81 -2.71
N VAL A 5 1.84 22.23 -1.56
CA VAL A 5 1.35 20.90 -1.13
C VAL A 5 -0.16 20.95 -0.92
N ILE A 6 -0.66 21.94 -0.16
CA ILE A 6 -2.08 22.09 0.10
C ILE A 6 -2.86 22.27 -1.22
N ILE A 7 -2.40 23.16 -2.10
CA ILE A 7 -3.05 23.40 -3.39
C ILE A 7 -3.11 22.10 -4.21
N SER A 8 -2.01 21.36 -4.31
CA SER A 8 -1.96 20.12 -5.09
C SER A 8 -2.84 19.03 -4.48
N GLU A 9 -2.93 18.94 -3.15
CA GLU A 9 -3.84 18.03 -2.45
C GLU A 9 -5.31 18.36 -2.75
N TYR A 10 -5.70 19.62 -2.63
CA TYR A 10 -7.07 20.05 -2.93
C TYR A 10 -7.45 19.91 -4.40
N LEU A 11 -6.46 19.99 -5.32
CA LEU A 11 -6.72 19.81 -6.75
C LEU A 11 -6.78 18.34 -7.17
N VAL A 12 -6.07 17.42 -6.51
CA VAL A 12 -5.93 16.05 -6.97
C VAL A 12 -6.51 15.05 -5.96
N TYR A 13 -6.02 15.05 -4.70
CA TYR A 13 -6.38 14.03 -3.72
C TYR A 13 -7.81 14.18 -3.22
N VAL A 14 -8.20 15.37 -2.78
CA VAL A 14 -9.54 15.63 -2.23
C VAL A 14 -10.64 15.28 -3.24
N PRO A 15 -10.62 15.78 -4.50
CA PRO A 15 -11.62 15.41 -5.50
C PRO A 15 -11.64 13.91 -5.80
N ALA A 16 -10.46 13.27 -5.87
CA ALA A 16 -10.36 11.84 -6.12
C ALA A 16 -11.04 11.02 -5.01
N VAL A 17 -10.82 11.37 -3.73
CA VAL A 17 -11.46 10.71 -2.58
C VAL A 17 -12.97 10.94 -2.57
N ILE A 18 -13.45 12.17 -2.88
CA ILE A 18 -14.88 12.46 -2.98
C ILE A 18 -15.54 11.60 -4.07
N ILE A 19 -14.93 11.52 -5.25
CA ILE A 19 -15.43 10.73 -6.37
C ILE A 19 -15.39 9.23 -6.01
N PHE A 20 -14.30 8.77 -5.37
CA PHE A 20 -14.18 7.41 -4.88
C PHE A 20 -15.34 7.03 -3.97
N LEU A 21 -15.60 7.81 -2.92
CA LEU A 21 -16.66 7.52 -1.97
C LEU A 21 -18.05 7.60 -2.61
N ARG A 22 -18.27 8.48 -3.58
CA ARG A 22 -19.52 8.51 -4.36
C ARG A 22 -19.78 7.19 -5.09
N HIS A 23 -18.75 6.63 -5.75
CA HIS A 23 -18.92 5.38 -6.50
C HIS A 23 -18.86 4.16 -5.57
N TYR A 24 -17.87 4.11 -4.68
CA TYR A 24 -17.68 2.97 -3.79
C TYR A 24 -18.81 2.84 -2.77
N GLY A 25 -19.15 3.92 -2.07
CA GLY A 25 -20.23 3.94 -1.10
C GLY A 25 -21.59 3.63 -1.74
N ARG A 26 -21.86 4.18 -2.94
CA ARG A 26 -23.10 3.87 -3.69
C ARG A 26 -23.16 2.40 -4.08
N ASN A 27 -22.08 1.81 -4.55
CA ASN A 27 -22.00 0.41 -4.91
C ASN A 27 -22.13 -0.53 -3.69
N GLN A 28 -21.81 -0.04 -2.48
CA GLN A 28 -21.91 -0.78 -1.22
C GLN A 28 -23.19 -0.48 -0.43
N GLY A 29 -24.02 0.43 -0.89
CA GLY A 29 -25.24 0.84 -0.17
C GLY A 29 -24.98 1.63 1.11
N VAL A 30 -23.90 2.40 1.17
CA VAL A 30 -23.49 3.21 2.35
C VAL A 30 -24.40 4.45 2.44
N GLY A 31 -24.92 4.73 3.64
CA GLY A 31 -25.73 5.91 3.92
C GLY A 31 -24.92 7.22 3.84
N LYS A 32 -25.61 8.34 3.61
CA LYS A 32 -24.95 9.67 3.46
C LYS A 32 -24.09 10.04 4.66
N THR A 33 -24.60 9.89 5.88
CA THR A 33 -23.90 10.23 7.13
C THR A 33 -22.62 9.38 7.29
N SER A 34 -22.72 8.07 7.07
CA SER A 34 -21.56 7.16 7.11
C SER A 34 -20.53 7.53 6.06
N GLY A 35 -20.98 7.90 4.85
CA GLY A 35 -20.10 8.37 3.78
C GLY A 35 -19.36 9.65 4.14
N LEU A 36 -20.00 10.60 4.83
CA LEU A 36 -19.35 11.84 5.30
C LEU A 36 -18.32 11.56 6.40
N ILE A 37 -18.64 10.69 7.37
CA ILE A 37 -17.67 10.28 8.40
C ILE A 37 -16.45 9.61 7.76
N ALA A 38 -16.66 8.70 6.82
CA ALA A 38 -15.59 8.05 6.08
C ALA A 38 -14.75 9.08 5.29
N LEU A 39 -15.39 10.07 4.65
CA LEU A 39 -14.69 11.15 3.92
C LEU A 39 -13.76 11.91 4.85
N VAL A 40 -14.28 12.40 5.98
CA VAL A 40 -13.47 13.15 6.94
C VAL A 40 -12.34 12.28 7.49
N ALA A 41 -12.60 11.03 7.84
CA ALA A 41 -11.59 10.13 8.35
C ALA A 41 -10.48 9.82 7.33
N ILE A 42 -10.81 9.68 6.05
CA ILE A 42 -9.82 9.45 4.99
C ILE A 42 -8.99 10.70 4.71
N LEU A 43 -9.64 11.87 4.60
CA LEU A 43 -8.92 13.13 4.34
C LEU A 43 -8.07 13.57 5.53
N MET A 44 -8.48 13.26 6.75
CA MET A 44 -7.73 13.55 7.97
C MET A 44 -6.78 12.44 8.39
N GLN A 45 -6.42 11.52 7.51
CA GLN A 45 -5.50 10.43 7.81
C GLN A 45 -4.19 10.97 8.40
N PRO A 46 -3.82 10.60 9.65
CA PRO A 46 -2.77 11.29 10.39
C PRO A 46 -1.40 11.17 9.74
N ALA A 47 -1.09 10.01 9.16
CA ALA A 47 0.18 9.78 8.48
C ALA A 47 0.36 10.71 7.27
N ILE A 48 -0.69 10.96 6.49
CA ILE A 48 -0.66 11.89 5.34
C ILE A 48 -0.39 13.32 5.84
N ILE A 49 -1.13 13.79 6.84
CA ILE A 49 -0.98 15.15 7.37
C ILE A 49 0.44 15.35 7.90
N LEU A 50 0.94 14.40 8.70
CA LEU A 50 2.26 14.53 9.31
C LEU A 50 3.39 14.50 8.28
N ILE A 51 3.28 13.70 7.22
CA ILE A 51 4.34 13.57 6.22
C ILE A 51 4.22 14.66 5.14
N ASP A 52 3.06 14.86 4.54
CA ASP A 52 2.96 15.81 3.42
C ASP A 52 2.96 17.25 3.87
N HIS A 53 2.30 17.60 4.98
CA HIS A 53 2.29 18.97 5.49
C HIS A 53 3.36 19.25 6.55
N GLY A 54 3.64 18.30 7.43
CA GLY A 54 4.63 18.44 8.50
C GLY A 54 6.06 18.30 7.98
N HIS A 55 6.43 17.08 7.52
CA HIS A 55 7.74 16.76 6.97
C HIS A 55 7.98 17.36 5.58
N PHE A 56 6.92 17.75 4.88
CA PHE A 56 6.93 18.36 3.55
C PHE A 56 7.24 17.37 2.41
N GLN A 57 6.20 16.77 1.88
CA GLN A 57 6.25 15.93 0.67
C GLN A 57 4.98 16.13 -0.20
N TYR A 58 4.97 15.51 -1.39
CA TYR A 58 3.86 15.54 -2.35
C TYR A 58 3.28 14.13 -2.58
N ASN A 59 3.17 13.29 -1.52
CA ASN A 59 2.62 11.95 -1.69
C ASN A 59 1.14 11.99 -2.08
N THR A 60 0.39 13.00 -1.58
CA THR A 60 -1.05 13.17 -1.87
C THR A 60 -1.35 13.32 -3.36
N VAL A 61 -0.44 13.86 -4.16
CA VAL A 61 -0.63 13.95 -5.62
C VAL A 61 -0.61 12.55 -6.25
N MET A 62 0.41 11.75 -5.95
CA MET A 62 0.52 10.37 -6.44
C MET A 62 -0.63 9.50 -5.91
N LEU A 63 -0.92 9.58 -4.61
CA LEU A 63 -2.01 8.85 -3.97
C LEU A 63 -3.38 9.27 -4.55
N GLY A 64 -3.56 10.56 -4.85
CA GLY A 64 -4.76 11.08 -5.49
C GLY A 64 -4.97 10.51 -6.90
N PHE A 65 -3.92 10.40 -7.71
CA PHE A 65 -4.02 9.72 -9.01
C PHE A 65 -4.31 8.22 -8.86
N VAL A 66 -3.75 7.55 -7.85
CA VAL A 66 -4.13 6.15 -7.54
C VAL A 66 -5.60 6.05 -7.18
N VAL A 67 -6.12 6.92 -6.30
CA VAL A 67 -7.54 6.94 -5.93
C VAL A 67 -8.42 7.27 -7.14
N ALA A 68 -8.02 8.19 -8.02
CA ALA A 68 -8.73 8.50 -9.27
C ALA A 68 -8.78 7.28 -10.22
N SER A 69 -7.67 6.52 -10.30
CA SER A 69 -7.60 5.27 -11.04
C SER A 69 -8.59 4.23 -10.49
N ILE A 70 -8.60 4.01 -9.18
CA ILE A 70 -9.54 3.12 -8.49
C ILE A 70 -10.99 3.60 -8.71
N SER A 71 -11.26 4.90 -8.58
CA SER A 71 -12.58 5.49 -8.79
C SER A 71 -13.09 5.24 -10.21
N SER A 72 -12.19 5.32 -11.20
CA SER A 72 -12.51 5.03 -12.60
C SER A 72 -12.91 3.56 -12.81
N ILE A 73 -12.30 2.62 -12.08
CA ILE A 73 -12.71 1.22 -12.05
C ILE A 73 -14.13 1.08 -11.48
N PHE A 74 -14.44 1.76 -10.38
CA PHE A 74 -15.79 1.71 -9.79
C PHE A 74 -16.86 2.32 -10.70
N ALA A 75 -16.47 3.31 -11.52
CA ALA A 75 -17.31 3.90 -12.55
C ALA A 75 -17.38 3.11 -13.88
N ASP A 76 -16.77 1.91 -13.96
CA ASP A 76 -16.60 1.09 -15.17
C ASP A 76 -15.86 1.77 -16.33
N ARG A 77 -15.01 2.76 -16.02
CA ARG A 77 -14.20 3.51 -16.98
C ARG A 77 -12.74 3.03 -16.96
N LEU A 78 -12.50 1.79 -17.43
CA LEU A 78 -11.19 1.13 -17.31
C LEU A 78 -10.05 1.88 -18.03
N LEU A 79 -10.33 2.56 -19.14
CA LEU A 79 -9.31 3.32 -19.88
C LEU A 79 -8.82 4.54 -19.07
N TRP A 80 -9.73 5.25 -18.42
CA TRP A 80 -9.35 6.34 -17.50
C TRP A 80 -8.54 5.84 -16.30
N SER A 81 -8.85 4.64 -15.83
CA SER A 81 -8.05 4.00 -14.77
C SER A 81 -6.59 3.83 -15.20
N CYS A 82 -6.33 3.39 -16.44
CA CYS A 82 -4.97 3.25 -16.97
C CYS A 82 -4.26 4.61 -17.02
N ILE A 83 -4.93 5.64 -17.54
CA ILE A 83 -4.35 6.99 -17.67
C ILE A 83 -3.97 7.54 -16.29
N PHE A 84 -4.88 7.50 -15.31
CA PHE A 84 -4.60 7.98 -13.97
C PHE A 84 -3.52 7.16 -13.27
N PHE A 85 -3.48 5.84 -13.50
CA PHE A 85 -2.44 5.01 -12.91
C PHE A 85 -1.05 5.31 -13.50
N VAL A 86 -0.95 5.51 -14.81
CA VAL A 86 0.29 5.95 -15.46
C VAL A 86 0.70 7.34 -14.95
N ALA A 87 -0.24 8.27 -14.75
CA ALA A 87 0.04 9.57 -14.14
C ALA A 87 0.59 9.43 -12.70
N ALA A 88 0.05 8.50 -11.90
CA ALA A 88 0.56 8.20 -10.56
C ALA A 88 2.02 7.70 -10.61
N LEU A 89 2.32 6.74 -11.49
CA LEU A 89 3.68 6.20 -11.70
C LEU A 89 4.65 7.26 -12.19
N GLY A 90 4.21 8.12 -13.12
CA GLY A 90 5.01 9.22 -13.65
C GLY A 90 5.28 10.32 -12.64
N PHE A 91 4.37 10.53 -11.70
CA PHE A 91 4.60 11.50 -10.62
C PHE A 91 5.55 10.96 -9.56
N LYS A 92 5.36 9.69 -9.12
CA LYS A 92 6.21 9.04 -8.14
C LYS A 92 6.21 7.52 -8.34
N GLN A 93 7.38 6.95 -8.61
CA GLN A 93 7.55 5.51 -8.91
C GLN A 93 7.03 4.58 -7.80
N MET A 94 6.86 5.08 -6.58
CA MET A 94 6.32 4.29 -5.46
C MET A 94 4.89 3.79 -5.69
N ALA A 95 4.13 4.37 -6.65
CA ALA A 95 2.85 3.82 -7.09
C ALA A 95 2.98 2.38 -7.64
N LEU A 96 4.20 1.92 -7.94
CA LEU A 96 4.50 0.54 -8.35
C LEU A 96 4.01 -0.51 -7.32
N TYR A 97 3.89 -0.16 -6.04
CA TYR A 97 3.33 -1.04 -4.99
C TYR A 97 1.91 -1.54 -5.33
N TYR A 98 1.17 -0.82 -6.15
CA TYR A 98 -0.19 -1.16 -6.58
C TYR A 98 -0.24 -1.80 -7.97
N ALA A 99 0.84 -1.65 -8.77
CA ALA A 99 0.85 -2.05 -10.18
C ALA A 99 0.50 -3.53 -10.42
N PRO A 100 1.02 -4.51 -9.65
CA PRO A 100 0.69 -5.92 -9.86
C PRO A 100 -0.80 -6.22 -9.71
N VAL A 101 -1.44 -5.65 -8.69
CA VAL A 101 -2.87 -5.83 -8.45
C VAL A 101 -3.72 -5.10 -9.49
N MET A 102 -3.34 -3.88 -9.88
CA MET A 102 -4.02 -3.12 -10.94
C MET A 102 -3.96 -3.90 -12.26
N PHE A 103 -2.79 -4.41 -12.62
CA PHE A 103 -2.61 -5.27 -13.80
C PHE A 103 -3.47 -6.53 -13.72
N ALA A 104 -3.39 -7.28 -12.61
CA ALA A 104 -4.14 -8.51 -12.43
C ALA A 104 -5.66 -8.28 -12.50
N TYR A 105 -6.15 -7.19 -11.88
CA TYR A 105 -7.57 -6.81 -11.95
C TYR A 105 -8.01 -6.50 -13.38
N LEU A 106 -7.28 -5.65 -14.09
CA LEU A 106 -7.62 -5.26 -15.48
C LEU A 106 -7.56 -6.46 -16.42
N LEU A 107 -6.55 -7.32 -16.26
CA LEU A 107 -6.43 -8.57 -17.01
C LEU A 107 -7.61 -9.49 -16.71
N GLY A 108 -7.93 -9.72 -15.43
CA GLY A 108 -9.10 -10.52 -15.01
C GLY A 108 -10.39 -10.02 -15.61
N ARG A 109 -10.59 -8.68 -15.66
CA ARG A 109 -11.76 -8.06 -16.33
C ARG A 109 -11.81 -8.27 -17.85
N CYS A 110 -10.68 -8.60 -18.47
CA CYS A 110 -10.62 -8.94 -19.89
C CYS A 110 -10.83 -10.42 -20.14
N LEU A 111 -10.49 -11.28 -19.20
CA LEU A 111 -10.52 -12.73 -19.35
C LEU A 111 -11.83 -13.35 -18.85
N THR A 112 -12.46 -12.77 -17.82
CA THR A 112 -13.64 -13.34 -17.16
C THR A 112 -14.92 -12.53 -17.44
N PRO A 113 -16.13 -13.15 -17.60
CA PRO A 113 -16.36 -14.59 -17.73
C PRO A 113 -16.00 -15.15 -19.12
N GLN A 114 -15.81 -14.28 -20.11
CA GLN A 114 -15.40 -14.60 -21.47
C GLN A 114 -14.28 -13.66 -21.90
N MET A 115 -13.33 -14.20 -22.65
CA MET A 115 -12.19 -13.44 -23.16
C MET A 115 -12.66 -12.33 -24.12
N ARG A 116 -12.32 -11.08 -23.77
CA ARG A 116 -12.64 -9.88 -24.56
C ARG A 116 -11.34 -9.28 -25.12
N LEU A 117 -10.84 -9.88 -26.19
CA LEU A 117 -9.57 -9.51 -26.81
C LEU A 117 -9.52 -8.02 -27.21
N GLY A 118 -10.61 -7.47 -27.78
CA GLY A 118 -10.69 -6.04 -28.11
C GLY A 118 -10.48 -5.12 -26.89
N ARG A 119 -11.04 -5.48 -25.73
CA ARG A 119 -10.83 -4.74 -24.48
C ARG A 119 -9.38 -4.83 -24.02
N LEU A 120 -8.75 -6.01 -24.09
CA LEU A 120 -7.36 -6.21 -23.70
C LEU A 120 -6.43 -5.36 -24.59
N ILE A 121 -6.61 -5.39 -25.91
CA ILE A 121 -5.84 -4.58 -26.87
C ILE A 121 -6.03 -3.08 -26.59
N THR A 122 -7.27 -2.63 -26.36
CA THR A 122 -7.56 -1.21 -26.11
C THR A 122 -6.91 -0.74 -24.81
N ILE A 123 -6.98 -1.52 -23.72
CA ILE A 123 -6.32 -1.22 -22.44
C ILE A 123 -4.80 -1.15 -22.63
N GLY A 124 -4.23 -2.13 -23.32
CA GLY A 124 -2.79 -2.14 -23.62
C GLY A 124 -2.36 -0.92 -24.42
N LEU A 125 -3.08 -0.60 -25.51
CA LEU A 125 -2.79 0.56 -26.35
C LEU A 125 -2.89 1.87 -25.56
N VAL A 126 -3.96 2.09 -24.80
CA VAL A 126 -4.13 3.30 -23.98
C VAL A 126 -3.01 3.41 -22.94
N THR A 127 -2.60 2.31 -22.35
CA THR A 127 -1.47 2.32 -21.39
C THR A 127 -0.17 2.73 -22.07
N VAL A 128 0.15 2.16 -23.25
CA VAL A 128 1.34 2.53 -24.03
C VAL A 128 1.30 3.99 -24.46
N VAL A 129 0.16 4.47 -24.98
CA VAL A 129 -0.03 5.87 -25.37
C VAL A 129 0.11 6.81 -24.16
N ALA A 130 -0.39 6.43 -22.99
CA ALA A 130 -0.25 7.24 -21.79
C ALA A 130 1.22 7.35 -21.34
N PHE A 131 2.02 6.26 -21.40
CA PHE A 131 3.46 6.32 -21.15
C PHE A 131 4.20 7.12 -22.21
N ALA A 132 3.84 6.99 -23.49
CA ALA A 132 4.42 7.78 -24.57
C ALA A 132 4.14 9.27 -24.36
N ALA A 133 2.91 9.64 -23.98
CA ALA A 133 2.55 11.02 -23.66
C ALA A 133 3.34 11.57 -22.46
N LEU A 134 3.59 10.75 -21.44
CA LEU A 134 4.40 11.11 -20.28
C LEU A 134 5.86 11.41 -20.67
N LEU A 135 6.42 10.64 -21.59
CA LEU A 135 7.80 10.80 -22.08
C LEU A 135 7.93 11.83 -23.22
N ALA A 136 6.82 12.25 -23.83
CA ALA A 136 6.83 13.15 -24.99
C ALA A 136 7.58 14.46 -24.77
N PRO A 137 7.46 15.17 -23.62
CA PRO A 137 8.23 16.41 -23.40
C PRO A 137 9.74 16.17 -23.38
N LEU A 138 10.20 15.05 -22.77
CA LEU A 138 11.61 14.67 -22.76
C LEU A 138 12.12 14.41 -24.19
N VAL A 139 11.38 13.58 -24.93
CA VAL A 139 11.72 13.25 -26.32
C VAL A 139 11.75 14.51 -27.20
N ALA A 140 10.75 15.38 -27.06
CA ALA A 140 10.72 16.66 -27.80
C ALA A 140 11.90 17.56 -27.46
N GLY A 141 12.30 17.66 -26.18
CA GLY A 141 13.47 18.41 -25.75
C GLY A 141 14.75 17.88 -26.39
N ILE A 142 14.98 16.57 -26.36
CA ILE A 142 16.16 15.94 -26.95
C ILE A 142 16.22 16.18 -28.46
N LEU A 143 15.09 16.01 -29.17
CA LEU A 143 15.02 16.26 -30.62
C LEU A 143 15.29 17.74 -30.97
N TYR A 144 14.81 18.66 -30.12
CA TYR A 144 15.06 20.10 -30.29
C TYR A 144 16.55 20.41 -30.12
N ASP A 145 17.21 19.88 -29.12
CA ASP A 145 18.62 20.06 -28.84
C ASP A 145 19.49 19.47 -29.95
N LEU A 146 19.15 18.25 -30.44
CA LEU A 146 19.84 17.62 -31.56
C LEU A 146 19.73 18.47 -32.84
N ARG A 147 18.56 19.04 -33.13
CA ARG A 147 18.39 19.94 -34.30
C ARG A 147 19.23 21.19 -34.19
N ARG A 148 19.42 21.73 -32.98
CA ARG A 148 20.26 22.91 -32.72
C ARG A 148 21.73 22.60 -32.55
N LYS A 149 22.14 21.32 -32.69
CA LYS A 149 23.51 20.86 -32.48
C LYS A 149 24.09 21.26 -31.12
N VAL A 150 23.23 21.32 -30.12
CA VAL A 150 23.66 21.52 -28.74
C VAL A 150 24.50 20.30 -28.33
N PRO A 151 25.72 20.49 -27.80
CA PRO A 151 26.54 19.38 -27.37
C PRO A 151 25.80 18.59 -26.29
N GLN A 152 25.43 17.37 -26.61
CA GLN A 152 24.88 16.44 -25.62
C GLN A 152 26.06 15.73 -24.98
N THR A 153 26.25 15.95 -23.68
CA THR A 153 27.14 15.09 -22.89
C THR A 153 26.34 13.88 -22.46
N PRO A 154 26.45 12.73 -23.09
CA PRO A 154 25.79 11.55 -22.59
C PRO A 154 26.42 11.26 -21.23
N ASP A 155 25.62 11.40 -20.16
CA ASP A 155 25.97 10.85 -18.88
C ASP A 155 26.33 9.37 -19.08
N ARG A 156 27.16 8.85 -18.18
CA ARG A 156 27.63 7.44 -18.21
C ARG A 156 26.49 6.49 -18.57
N HIS A 157 26.76 5.50 -19.40
CA HIS A 157 25.81 4.42 -19.69
C HIS A 157 25.21 3.87 -18.41
N PRO A 158 23.88 3.74 -18.28
CA PRO A 158 23.26 3.17 -17.12
C PRO A 158 23.82 1.79 -16.80
N THR A 159 24.21 1.54 -15.55
CA THR A 159 24.86 0.29 -15.14
C THR A 159 24.02 -0.95 -15.46
N PHE A 160 22.70 -0.84 -15.42
CA PHE A 160 21.82 -1.96 -15.74
C PHE A 160 21.91 -2.38 -17.23
N LEU A 161 22.15 -1.45 -18.16
CA LEU A 161 22.36 -1.76 -19.58
C LEU A 161 23.71 -2.48 -19.79
N ALA A 162 24.74 -2.03 -19.07
CA ALA A 162 26.05 -2.68 -19.10
C ALA A 162 25.94 -4.12 -18.57
N ASN A 163 25.19 -4.34 -17.49
CA ASN A 163 24.96 -5.67 -16.91
C ASN A 163 24.16 -6.60 -17.85
N LEU A 164 23.31 -6.04 -18.72
CA LEU A 164 22.58 -6.79 -19.75
C LEU A 164 23.38 -6.98 -21.04
N GLY A 165 24.60 -6.47 -21.12
CA GLY A 165 25.43 -6.53 -22.34
C GLY A 165 24.91 -5.64 -23.47
N ILE A 166 23.99 -4.69 -23.18
CA ILE A 166 23.42 -3.82 -24.22
C ILE A 166 24.26 -2.57 -24.33
N GLN A 167 24.88 -2.40 -25.53
CA GLN A 167 25.58 -1.18 -25.89
C GLN A 167 24.69 -0.36 -26.83
N ILE A 168 24.42 0.89 -26.44
CA ILE A 168 23.63 1.84 -27.24
C ILE A 168 24.64 2.82 -27.88
N ASP A 169 24.61 2.93 -29.18
CA ASP A 169 25.45 3.89 -29.93
C ASP A 169 24.87 5.32 -29.79
N PRO A 170 25.55 6.23 -29.11
CA PRO A 170 25.08 7.60 -28.91
C PRO A 170 25.20 8.47 -30.18
N SER A 171 25.84 8.00 -31.25
CA SER A 171 26.01 8.76 -32.50
C SER A 171 24.70 8.84 -33.29
N THR A 172 23.77 7.92 -33.09
CA THR A 172 22.49 7.88 -33.80
C THR A 172 21.40 8.61 -32.99
N THR A 173 20.46 9.28 -33.69
CA THR A 173 19.32 9.95 -33.04
C THR A 173 18.52 8.96 -32.18
N THR A 174 18.28 7.76 -32.67
CA THR A 174 17.54 6.70 -31.93
C THR A 174 18.34 6.24 -30.72
N GLY A 175 19.64 6.04 -30.85
CA GLY A 175 20.51 5.64 -29.74
C GLY A 175 20.56 6.72 -28.66
N MET A 176 20.63 8.00 -29.02
CA MET A 176 20.59 9.10 -28.08
C MET A 176 19.24 9.14 -27.29
N LEU A 177 18.10 8.99 -27.98
CA LEU A 177 16.79 8.90 -27.35
C LEU A 177 16.69 7.73 -26.38
N LEU A 178 17.11 6.54 -26.80
CA LEU A 178 17.12 5.34 -25.96
C LEU A 178 18.01 5.52 -24.72
N LEU A 179 19.17 6.15 -24.89
CA LEU A 179 20.10 6.41 -23.80
C LEU A 179 19.46 7.34 -22.74
N HIS A 180 18.84 8.45 -23.16
CA HIS A 180 18.18 9.37 -22.24
C HIS A 180 16.97 8.73 -21.54
N VAL A 181 16.15 7.97 -22.25
CA VAL A 181 15.01 7.25 -21.64
C VAL A 181 15.52 6.20 -20.64
N SER A 182 16.59 5.47 -20.98
CA SER A 182 17.20 4.50 -20.06
C SER A 182 17.79 5.15 -18.81
N GLN A 183 18.35 6.37 -18.94
CA GLN A 183 18.81 7.16 -17.77
C GLN A 183 17.67 7.56 -16.87
N VAL A 184 16.49 7.95 -17.41
CA VAL A 184 15.30 8.22 -16.60
C VAL A 184 14.90 6.99 -15.78
N ILE A 185 14.85 5.81 -16.44
CA ILE A 185 14.55 4.55 -15.76
C ILE A 185 15.57 4.26 -14.65
N HIS A 186 16.88 4.42 -14.97
CA HIS A 186 17.95 4.20 -13.99
C HIS A 186 17.86 5.12 -12.77
N ARG A 187 17.47 6.40 -12.97
CA ARG A 187 17.28 7.35 -11.88
C ARG A 187 16.01 7.04 -11.05
N CYS A 188 14.95 6.53 -11.69
CA CYS A 188 13.76 6.08 -10.98
C CYS A 188 14.01 4.86 -10.10
N PHE A 189 14.95 3.98 -10.51
CA PHE A 189 15.29 2.76 -9.78
C PHE A 189 16.79 2.75 -9.41
N PRO A 190 17.17 3.43 -8.32
CA PRO A 190 18.57 3.52 -7.90
C PRO A 190 19.03 2.20 -7.28
N PHE A 191 19.59 1.30 -8.07
CA PHE A 191 20.08 -0.02 -7.62
C PHE A 191 21.29 0.04 -6.66
N ALA A 192 21.87 1.21 -6.48
CA ALA A 192 23.07 1.39 -5.66
C ALA A 192 22.82 1.53 -4.16
N ARG A 193 21.55 1.63 -3.70
CA ARG A 193 21.21 1.76 -2.27
C ARG A 193 21.19 0.40 -1.59
N GLY A 194 21.72 0.34 -0.35
CA GLY A 194 21.70 -0.88 0.47
C GLY A 194 20.34 -1.18 1.10
N LEU A 195 20.12 -2.44 1.45
CA LEU A 195 18.87 -2.92 2.07
C LEU A 195 18.63 -2.34 3.48
N PHE A 196 19.68 -1.89 4.16
CA PHE A 196 19.68 -1.47 5.58
C PHE A 196 20.07 -0.01 5.78
N GLU A 197 19.91 0.85 4.78
CA GLU A 197 20.27 2.28 4.92
C GLU A 197 19.36 2.99 5.92
N ASP A 198 18.05 2.71 5.88
CA ASP A 198 17.07 3.23 6.82
C ASP A 198 16.63 2.14 7.81
N LYS A 199 16.28 2.54 9.05
CA LYS A 199 15.73 1.63 10.06
C LYS A 199 14.22 1.55 9.91
N VAL A 200 13.77 0.82 8.91
CA VAL A 200 12.36 0.68 8.54
C VAL A 200 11.71 -0.48 9.29
N ALA A 201 10.45 -0.33 9.64
CA ALA A 201 9.63 -1.37 10.26
C ALA A 201 9.22 -2.43 9.22
N ASN A 202 10.20 -3.15 8.65
CA ASN A 202 10.01 -4.18 7.63
C ASN A 202 10.65 -5.51 8.05
N PHE A 203 10.41 -6.54 7.25
CA PHE A 203 10.93 -7.88 7.50
C PHE A 203 12.47 -7.91 7.56
N TRP A 204 13.15 -7.15 6.71
CA TRP A 204 14.61 -7.18 6.61
C TRP A 204 15.29 -6.56 7.83
N CYS A 205 14.83 -5.39 8.27
CA CYS A 205 15.36 -4.75 9.47
C CYS A 205 15.07 -5.59 10.73
N PHE A 206 13.86 -6.18 10.82
CA PHE A 206 13.51 -7.11 11.87
C PHE A 206 14.47 -8.31 11.90
N THR A 207 14.59 -9.02 10.78
CA THR A 207 15.41 -10.24 10.69
C THR A 207 16.90 -9.96 10.94
N ASN A 208 17.42 -8.84 10.40
CA ASN A 208 18.82 -8.46 10.59
C ASN A 208 19.17 -8.17 12.07
N THR A 209 18.19 -7.78 12.89
CA THR A 209 18.40 -7.56 14.33
C THR A 209 18.79 -8.86 15.04
N PHE A 210 18.19 -9.99 14.64
CA PHE A 210 18.42 -11.31 15.25
C PHE A 210 19.49 -12.12 14.53
N PHE A 211 19.52 -12.10 13.19
CA PHE A 211 20.37 -12.99 12.37
C PHE A 211 21.53 -12.29 11.65
N LYS A 212 21.70 -10.98 11.82
CA LYS A 212 22.79 -10.16 11.23
C LYS A 212 23.03 -10.45 9.75
N LEU A 213 21.98 -10.33 8.92
CA LEU A 213 22.01 -10.62 7.48
C LEU A 213 23.15 -9.91 6.73
N ARG A 214 23.60 -8.75 7.20
CA ARG A 214 24.78 -8.05 6.64
C ARG A 214 26.06 -8.91 6.60
N LYS A 215 26.20 -9.87 7.50
CA LYS A 215 27.36 -10.78 7.49
C LYS A 215 27.27 -11.85 6.39
N LEU A 216 26.09 -12.01 5.79
CA LEU A 216 25.85 -12.93 4.69
C LEU A 216 26.00 -12.26 3.31
N GLU A 217 26.23 -10.92 3.27
CA GLU A 217 26.57 -10.20 2.03
C GLU A 217 27.85 -10.82 1.44
N GLY A 218 27.76 -11.29 0.20
CA GLY A 218 28.82 -12.06 -0.49
C GLY A 218 28.59 -13.58 -0.55
N ILE A 219 27.72 -14.14 0.32
CA ILE A 219 27.28 -15.54 0.27
C ILE A 219 25.89 -15.64 -0.36
N VAL A 220 25.00 -14.68 -0.03
CA VAL A 220 23.64 -14.59 -0.52
C VAL A 220 23.42 -13.21 -1.14
N GLU A 221 22.95 -13.17 -2.37
CA GLU A 221 22.52 -11.91 -3.01
C GLU A 221 21.21 -11.42 -2.38
N LEU A 222 21.31 -10.58 -1.36
CA LEU A 222 20.17 -10.01 -0.65
C LEU A 222 19.15 -9.31 -1.56
N PRO A 223 19.54 -8.59 -2.64
CA PRO A 223 18.57 -8.04 -3.59
C PRO A 223 17.71 -9.09 -4.27
N THR A 224 18.32 -10.20 -4.71
CA THR A 224 17.61 -11.32 -5.36
C THR A 224 16.66 -12.00 -4.39
N LEU A 225 17.10 -12.22 -3.15
CA LEU A 225 16.26 -12.78 -2.09
C LEU A 225 15.07 -11.87 -1.77
N SER A 226 15.31 -10.56 -1.69
CA SER A 226 14.25 -9.57 -1.47
C SER A 226 13.23 -9.55 -2.61
N LEU A 227 13.69 -9.61 -3.85
CA LEU A 227 12.82 -9.71 -5.02
C LEU A 227 11.94 -10.98 -4.94
N PHE A 228 12.53 -12.12 -4.60
CA PHE A 228 11.80 -13.39 -4.44
C PHE A 228 10.68 -13.27 -3.39
N PHE A 229 11.02 -12.80 -2.18
CA PHE A 229 10.01 -12.64 -1.12
C PHE A 229 8.94 -11.62 -1.48
N THR A 230 9.30 -10.55 -2.16
CA THR A 230 8.33 -9.57 -2.66
C THR A 230 7.36 -10.21 -3.63
N ILE A 231 7.85 -10.95 -4.65
CA ILE A 231 7.01 -11.65 -5.62
C ILE A 231 6.08 -12.64 -4.92
N MET A 232 6.61 -13.45 -4.00
CA MET A 232 5.79 -14.42 -3.25
C MET A 232 4.69 -13.74 -2.43
N SER A 233 4.99 -12.59 -1.80
CA SER A 233 4.01 -11.87 -0.99
C SER A 233 2.87 -11.25 -1.80
N ILE A 234 3.14 -10.82 -3.03
CA ILE A 234 2.13 -10.21 -3.90
C ILE A 234 1.39 -11.22 -4.78
N LEU A 235 1.89 -12.45 -4.88
CA LEU A 235 1.30 -13.47 -5.76
C LEU A 235 -0.14 -13.80 -5.35
N ALA A 236 -0.38 -13.99 -4.05
CA ALA A 236 -1.73 -14.31 -3.56
C ALA A 236 -2.77 -13.22 -3.89
N PRO A 237 -2.56 -11.93 -3.59
CA PRO A 237 -3.51 -10.90 -3.98
C PRO A 237 -3.67 -10.76 -5.50
N MET A 238 -2.62 -10.97 -6.29
CA MET A 238 -2.71 -10.96 -7.75
C MET A 238 -3.57 -12.10 -8.28
N MET A 239 -3.34 -13.32 -7.81
CA MET A 239 -4.09 -14.50 -8.25
C MET A 239 -5.58 -14.38 -7.90
N VAL A 240 -5.89 -14.00 -6.65
CA VAL A 240 -7.27 -13.87 -6.19
C VAL A 240 -8.02 -12.79 -6.98
N ILE A 241 -7.43 -11.60 -7.15
CA ILE A 241 -8.12 -10.51 -7.84
C ILE A 241 -8.17 -10.72 -9.35
N GLY A 242 -7.21 -11.44 -9.92
CA GLY A 242 -7.21 -11.83 -11.33
C GLY A 242 -8.29 -12.87 -11.66
N ALA A 243 -8.44 -13.87 -10.78
CA ALA A 243 -9.46 -14.91 -10.92
C ALA A 243 -10.88 -14.37 -10.64
N VAL A 244 -11.03 -13.52 -9.60
CA VAL A 244 -12.30 -12.96 -9.16
C VAL A 244 -12.22 -11.43 -9.17
N PRO A 245 -12.32 -10.78 -10.36
CA PRO A 245 -12.12 -9.32 -10.50
C PRO A 245 -13.35 -8.52 -10.03
N ARG A 246 -13.74 -8.68 -8.74
CA ARG A 246 -14.82 -7.93 -8.11
C ARG A 246 -14.30 -6.60 -7.59
N LYS A 247 -15.03 -5.52 -7.89
CA LYS A 247 -14.69 -4.16 -7.44
C LYS A 247 -14.55 -4.07 -5.92
N SER A 248 -15.41 -4.74 -5.15
CA SER A 248 -15.39 -4.74 -3.68
C SER A 248 -14.12 -5.32 -3.07
N LEU A 249 -13.41 -6.19 -3.78
CA LEU A 249 -12.17 -6.82 -3.34
C LEU A 249 -10.93 -5.97 -3.61
N LEU A 250 -11.04 -4.99 -4.53
CA LEU A 250 -9.90 -4.22 -5.00
C LEU A 250 -9.15 -3.48 -3.88
N PRO A 251 -9.79 -2.79 -2.92
CA PRO A 251 -9.07 -2.15 -1.82
C PRO A 251 -8.28 -3.13 -0.94
N TYR A 252 -8.80 -4.33 -0.69
CA TYR A 252 -8.09 -5.37 0.07
C TYR A 252 -6.87 -5.89 -0.69
N ALA A 253 -7.03 -6.15 -2.00
CA ALA A 253 -5.93 -6.61 -2.85
C ALA A 253 -4.82 -5.57 -2.94
N LEU A 254 -5.17 -4.29 -3.11
CA LEU A 254 -4.22 -3.17 -3.14
C LEU A 254 -3.50 -3.01 -1.79
N ALA A 255 -4.22 -3.11 -0.66
CA ALA A 255 -3.61 -3.05 0.66
C ALA A 255 -2.65 -4.23 0.88
N SER A 256 -3.07 -5.46 0.53
CA SER A 256 -2.24 -6.65 0.65
C SER A 256 -0.97 -6.56 -0.19
N SER A 257 -1.08 -6.16 -1.47
CA SER A 257 0.10 -5.93 -2.33
C SER A 257 1.03 -4.87 -1.75
N ALA A 258 0.49 -3.74 -1.33
CA ALA A 258 1.30 -2.64 -0.80
C ALA A 258 1.99 -3.00 0.53
N TRP A 259 1.34 -3.77 1.41
CA TRP A 259 1.98 -4.33 2.61
C TRP A 259 3.07 -5.33 2.23
N GLY A 260 2.85 -6.19 1.23
CA GLY A 260 3.85 -7.11 0.71
C GLY A 260 5.10 -6.39 0.22
N PHE A 261 4.94 -5.36 -0.58
CA PHE A 261 6.06 -4.51 -1.01
C PHE A 261 6.74 -3.82 0.17
N PHE A 262 5.99 -3.23 1.09
CA PHE A 262 6.55 -2.53 2.25
C PHE A 262 7.39 -3.46 3.13
N LEU A 263 6.93 -4.69 3.35
CA LEU A 263 7.60 -5.65 4.21
C LEU A 263 8.82 -6.30 3.55
N PHE A 264 8.76 -6.60 2.24
CA PHE A 264 9.72 -7.49 1.61
C PHE A 264 10.56 -6.87 0.49
N SER A 265 10.21 -5.68 -0.05
CA SER A 265 10.99 -5.10 -1.14
C SER A 265 12.33 -4.55 -0.66
N PHE A 266 13.27 -4.44 -1.61
CA PHE A 266 14.67 -4.13 -1.34
C PHE A 266 14.90 -2.72 -0.79
N GLN A 267 14.22 -1.73 -1.36
CA GLN A 267 14.42 -0.32 -1.00
C GLN A 267 13.13 0.28 -0.45
N VAL A 268 13.01 0.31 0.86
CA VAL A 268 11.84 0.85 1.56
C VAL A 268 12.28 1.96 2.49
N HIS A 269 11.54 3.06 2.50
CA HIS A 269 11.69 4.15 3.45
C HIS A 269 10.57 4.10 4.50
N GLU A 270 10.80 4.68 5.69
CA GLU A 270 9.78 4.73 6.75
C GLU A 270 8.46 5.34 6.24
N LYS A 271 8.56 6.37 5.40
CA LYS A 271 7.41 7.06 4.78
C LYS A 271 6.60 6.22 3.82
N SER A 272 7.16 5.12 3.31
CA SER A 272 6.47 4.23 2.37
C SER A 272 5.28 3.52 3.02
N VAL A 273 5.15 3.55 4.34
CA VAL A 273 3.98 3.05 5.07
C VAL A 273 2.68 3.74 4.63
N LEU A 274 2.74 4.96 4.09
CA LEU A 274 1.59 5.65 3.49
C LEU A 274 0.91 4.84 2.38
N LEU A 275 1.68 4.05 1.64
CA LEU A 275 1.18 3.28 0.51
C LEU A 275 0.20 2.17 0.94
N PRO A 276 0.54 1.26 1.87
CA PRO A 276 -0.45 0.29 2.35
C PRO A 276 -1.55 0.90 3.22
N LEU A 277 -1.28 1.98 3.95
CA LEU A 277 -2.28 2.64 4.77
C LEU A 277 -3.41 3.28 3.94
N LEU A 278 -3.12 3.82 2.73
CA LEU A 278 -4.14 4.42 1.90
C LEU A 278 -5.27 3.42 1.56
N PRO A 279 -5.04 2.31 0.83
CA PRO A 279 -6.13 1.41 0.45
C PRO A 279 -6.80 0.77 1.66
N MET A 280 -6.08 0.56 2.77
CA MET A 280 -6.68 0.08 4.02
C MET A 280 -7.62 1.12 4.61
N THR A 281 -7.26 2.41 4.60
CA THR A 281 -8.12 3.50 5.09
C THR A 281 -9.32 3.75 4.17
N LEU A 282 -9.19 3.54 2.85
CA LEU A 282 -10.31 3.60 1.91
C LEU A 282 -11.42 2.60 2.22
N LEU A 283 -11.13 1.50 2.93
CA LEU A 283 -12.13 0.53 3.40
C LEU A 283 -13.17 1.13 4.35
N LEU A 284 -12.90 2.29 4.98
CA LEU A 284 -13.91 3.03 5.75
C LEU A 284 -15.15 3.39 4.92
N GLY A 285 -14.99 3.54 3.60
CA GLY A 285 -16.11 3.78 2.68
C GLY A 285 -16.91 2.53 2.31
N SER A 286 -16.58 1.34 2.82
CA SER A 286 -17.34 0.12 2.59
C SER A 286 -18.59 0.03 3.46
N LYS A 287 -19.51 -0.90 3.12
CA LYS A 287 -20.75 -1.14 3.89
C LYS A 287 -20.47 -1.36 5.39
N ASN A 288 -19.43 -2.12 5.70
CA ASN A 288 -19.05 -2.45 7.08
C ASN A 288 -17.86 -1.59 7.57
N GLY A 289 -17.41 -0.60 6.80
CA GLY A 289 -16.19 0.16 7.08
C GLY A 289 -16.21 0.92 8.39
N LEU A 290 -17.39 1.35 8.84
CA LEU A 290 -17.57 2.02 10.12
C LEU A 290 -18.01 1.08 11.26
N SER A 291 -18.07 -0.25 11.05
CA SER A 291 -18.27 -1.20 12.15
C SER A 291 -17.11 -1.14 13.15
N LYS A 292 -17.36 -1.53 14.40
CA LYS A 292 -16.34 -1.49 15.47
C LYS A 292 -15.07 -2.24 15.07
N GLU A 293 -15.22 -3.43 14.46
CA GLU A 293 -14.11 -4.27 14.04
C GLU A 293 -13.25 -3.60 12.94
N TYR A 294 -13.89 -3.04 11.89
CA TYR A 294 -13.15 -2.39 10.80
C TYR A 294 -12.46 -1.10 11.24
N ARG A 295 -13.16 -0.26 12.02
CA ARG A 295 -12.55 0.94 12.61
C ARG A 295 -11.35 0.59 13.48
N ALA A 296 -11.45 -0.49 14.24
CA ALA A 296 -10.36 -0.98 15.06
C ALA A 296 -9.13 -1.35 14.21
N TRP A 297 -9.28 -2.20 13.21
CA TRP A 297 -8.17 -2.61 12.36
C TRP A 297 -7.54 -1.45 11.58
N ILE A 298 -8.37 -0.59 10.98
CA ILE A 298 -7.89 0.56 10.22
C ILE A 298 -7.25 1.59 11.16
N GLY A 299 -7.87 1.82 12.32
CA GLY A 299 -7.33 2.69 13.35
C GLY A 299 -5.98 2.22 13.88
N TRP A 300 -5.90 0.95 14.22
CA TRP A 300 -4.67 0.33 14.70
C TRP A 300 -3.52 0.44 13.68
N ALA A 301 -3.77 0.12 12.40
CA ALA A 301 -2.77 0.24 11.35
C ALA A 301 -2.26 1.69 11.20
N ASN A 302 -3.17 2.68 11.20
CA ASN A 302 -2.80 4.09 11.08
C ASN A 302 -1.99 4.59 12.28
N ILE A 303 -2.38 4.23 13.51
CA ILE A 303 -1.66 4.63 14.72
C ILE A 303 -0.28 3.97 14.76
N LEU A 304 -0.21 2.67 14.45
CA LEU A 304 1.06 1.96 14.34
C LEU A 304 1.97 2.59 13.28
N GLY A 305 1.41 2.95 12.10
CA GLY A 305 2.15 3.61 11.03
C GLY A 305 2.74 4.95 11.46
N VAL A 306 1.95 5.78 12.15
CA VAL A 306 2.44 7.06 12.70
C VAL A 306 3.48 6.84 13.78
N TRP A 307 3.27 5.86 14.66
CA TRP A 307 4.20 5.55 15.75
C TRP A 307 5.57 5.08 15.21
N THR A 308 5.60 4.25 14.18
CA THR A 308 6.86 3.81 13.57
C THR A 308 7.62 4.94 12.89
N MET A 309 6.96 6.01 12.48
CA MET A 309 7.58 7.21 11.93
C MET A 309 8.03 8.22 13.02
N TYR A 310 7.79 7.95 14.31
CA TYR A 310 8.15 8.88 15.38
C TYR A 310 9.63 9.31 15.37
N PRO A 311 10.62 8.43 15.12
CA PRO A 311 12.03 8.85 15.07
C PRO A 311 12.27 9.92 13.98
N LEU A 312 11.63 9.79 12.81
CA LEU A 312 11.65 10.77 11.73
C LEU A 312 10.99 12.09 12.17
N LEU A 313 9.77 12.02 12.69
CA LEU A 313 8.99 13.19 13.12
C LEU A 313 9.64 13.93 14.31
N ARG A 314 10.32 13.20 15.18
CA ARG A 314 11.12 13.79 16.27
C ARG A 314 12.30 14.61 15.74
N ARG A 315 12.99 14.11 14.71
CA ARG A 315 14.09 14.81 14.04
C ARG A 315 13.62 16.11 13.37
N ASP A 316 12.39 16.12 12.86
CA ASP A 316 11.77 17.28 12.21
C ASP A 316 11.06 18.20 13.22
N GLU A 317 11.23 18.01 14.52
CA GLU A 317 10.63 18.80 15.62
C GLU A 317 9.08 18.76 15.64
N LEU A 318 8.48 17.74 15.05
CA LEU A 318 7.01 17.59 14.91
C LEU A 318 6.36 16.84 16.10
N LYS A 319 6.97 16.84 17.29
CA LYS A 319 6.47 16.08 18.46
C LYS A 319 5.03 16.43 18.83
N THR A 320 4.69 17.73 18.85
CA THR A 320 3.32 18.19 19.19
C THR A 320 2.32 17.71 18.16
N ALA A 321 2.63 17.87 16.87
CA ALA A 321 1.76 17.40 15.78
C ALA A 321 1.59 15.86 15.81
N TYR A 322 2.67 15.13 16.10
CA TYR A 322 2.64 13.69 16.28
C TYR A 322 1.66 13.21 17.36
N VAL A 323 1.50 13.95 18.44
CA VAL A 323 0.53 13.62 19.50
C VAL A 323 -0.88 14.08 19.13
N VAL A 324 -1.03 15.33 18.72
CA VAL A 324 -2.36 15.96 18.56
C VAL A 324 -3.12 15.37 17.36
N VAL A 325 -2.47 15.22 16.20
CA VAL A 325 -3.16 14.79 14.98
C VAL A 325 -3.71 13.36 15.09
N PRO A 326 -2.93 12.35 15.55
CA PRO A 326 -3.48 11.01 15.78
C PRO A 326 -4.56 10.98 16.86
N LEU A 327 -4.42 11.71 17.97
CA LEU A 327 -5.43 11.76 19.02
C LEU A 327 -6.77 12.31 18.52
N LEU A 328 -6.76 13.38 17.73
CA LEU A 328 -7.96 13.92 17.08
C LEU A 328 -8.60 12.89 16.14
N TRP A 329 -7.77 12.20 15.37
CA TRP A 329 -8.25 11.22 14.41
C TRP A 329 -8.87 9.99 15.08
N ILE A 330 -8.25 9.43 16.12
CA ILE A 330 -8.82 8.31 16.85
C ILE A 330 -10.04 8.71 17.68
N PHE A 331 -10.13 9.98 18.12
CA PHE A 331 -11.37 10.51 18.69
C PHE A 331 -12.51 10.46 17.68
N LEU A 332 -12.29 10.94 16.45
CA LEU A 332 -13.23 10.83 15.33
C LEU A 332 -13.63 9.38 15.06
N MET A 333 -12.69 8.44 15.17
CA MET A 333 -12.93 7.01 14.96
C MET A 333 -13.61 6.34 16.15
N GLY A 334 -13.75 7.01 17.29
CA GLY A 334 -14.34 6.46 18.53
C GLY A 334 -13.53 5.30 19.11
N LEU A 335 -12.20 5.39 19.06
CA LEU A 335 -11.27 4.35 19.47
C LEU A 335 -10.45 4.77 20.71
N PRO A 336 -9.89 3.82 21.49
CA PRO A 336 -8.96 4.13 22.57
C PRO A 336 -7.70 4.87 22.04
N PRO A 337 -7.07 5.70 22.89
CA PRO A 337 -7.41 6.02 24.28
C PRO A 337 -8.51 7.07 24.45
N THR A 338 -8.99 7.68 23.36
CA THR A 338 -9.98 8.78 23.43
C THR A 338 -11.40 8.30 23.69
N SER A 339 -11.72 7.06 23.34
CA SER A 339 -13.02 6.44 23.58
C SER A 339 -12.87 4.94 23.76
N VAL A 340 -13.55 4.39 24.76
CA VAL A 340 -13.63 2.94 24.98
C VAL A 340 -14.97 2.35 24.48
N ALA A 341 -15.83 3.17 23.89
CA ALA A 341 -17.16 2.76 23.46
C ALA A 341 -17.13 1.59 22.45
N ALA A 342 -16.11 1.54 21.59
CA ALA A 342 -15.94 0.44 20.65
C ALA A 342 -15.69 -0.93 21.33
N TYR A 343 -15.19 -0.95 22.56
CA TYR A 343 -14.87 -2.18 23.30
C TYR A 343 -16.05 -2.77 24.06
N TYR A 344 -17.12 -2.01 24.24
CA TYR A 344 -18.33 -2.53 24.84
C TYR A 344 -19.16 -3.30 23.82
N ASP A 345 -19.53 -4.52 24.19
CA ASP A 345 -20.42 -5.35 23.39
C ASP A 345 -21.88 -4.89 23.55
N HIS A 346 -22.75 -5.22 22.60
CA HIS A 346 -24.17 -4.92 22.72
C HIS A 346 -24.81 -5.70 23.89
N ALA A 347 -25.78 -5.10 24.55
CA ALA A 347 -26.37 -5.61 25.82
C ALA A 347 -26.97 -7.04 25.75
N HIS A 348 -27.26 -7.53 24.53
CA HIS A 348 -27.84 -8.88 24.34
C HIS A 348 -26.82 -10.03 24.43
N ARG A 349 -25.55 -9.75 24.74
CA ARG A 349 -24.50 -10.79 24.81
C ARG A 349 -24.66 -11.75 25.99
N ASN A 350 -25.42 -11.37 27.03
CA ASN A 350 -25.55 -12.14 28.25
C ASN A 350 -26.60 -13.28 28.19
N GLU A 351 -27.23 -13.49 27.02
CA GLU A 351 -28.14 -14.60 26.82
C GLU A 351 -27.41 -15.83 26.30
N PRO A 352 -27.33 -16.94 27.06
CA PRO A 352 -26.67 -18.16 26.61
C PRO A 352 -27.27 -18.68 25.30
N GLY A 353 -26.43 -18.90 24.28
CA GLY A 353 -26.85 -19.46 22.98
C GLY A 353 -27.18 -18.44 21.89
N LYS A 354 -27.20 -17.13 22.14
CA LYS A 354 -27.39 -16.14 21.08
C LYS A 354 -26.06 -15.88 20.33
N PRO A 355 -26.08 -15.82 19.00
CA PRO A 355 -24.91 -15.47 18.22
C PRO A 355 -24.47 -14.05 18.54
N ARG A 356 -23.17 -13.81 18.45
CA ARG A 356 -22.55 -12.50 18.66
C ARG A 356 -23.14 -11.47 17.69
N HIS A 357 -23.34 -10.22 18.18
CA HIS A 357 -23.79 -9.14 17.32
C HIS A 357 -22.72 -8.86 16.23
N PRO A 358 -23.11 -8.71 14.95
CA PRO A 358 -22.16 -8.53 13.83
C PRO A 358 -21.26 -7.31 13.97
N ASP A 359 -21.67 -6.29 14.72
CA ASP A 359 -20.91 -5.07 14.95
C ASP A 359 -19.95 -5.15 16.16
N ASP A 360 -19.98 -6.23 16.94
CA ASP A 360 -19.10 -6.34 18.10
C ASP A 360 -17.66 -6.68 17.72
N MET A 361 -16.70 -6.04 18.40
CA MET A 361 -15.29 -6.25 18.17
C MET A 361 -14.83 -7.63 18.68
N HIS A 362 -14.00 -8.33 17.91
CA HIS A 362 -13.43 -9.60 18.32
C HIS A 362 -12.54 -9.46 19.57
N ALA A 363 -12.59 -10.43 20.48
CA ALA A 363 -11.76 -10.42 21.68
C ALA A 363 -10.27 -10.35 21.34
N ALA A 364 -9.84 -11.07 20.30
CA ALA A 364 -8.47 -11.00 19.78
C ALA A 364 -8.09 -9.58 19.34
N THR A 365 -9.00 -8.87 18.68
CA THR A 365 -8.76 -7.46 18.24
C THR A 365 -8.67 -6.54 19.47
N LYS A 366 -9.51 -6.74 20.49
CA LYS A 366 -9.41 -5.97 21.76
C LYS A 366 -8.08 -6.18 22.45
N ILE A 367 -7.62 -7.43 22.55
CA ILE A 367 -6.33 -7.79 23.14
C ILE A 367 -5.18 -7.19 22.34
N LEU A 368 -5.20 -7.32 21.01
CA LEU A 368 -4.19 -6.75 20.13
C LEU A 368 -4.05 -5.23 20.32
N HIS A 369 -5.17 -4.51 20.35
CA HIS A 369 -5.19 -3.09 20.60
C HIS A 369 -4.58 -2.74 21.97
N PHE A 370 -5.07 -3.36 23.03
CA PHE A 370 -4.62 -3.07 24.39
C PHE A 370 -3.11 -3.31 24.53
N GLN A 371 -2.63 -4.47 24.09
CA GLN A 371 -1.21 -4.81 24.17
C GLN A 371 -0.36 -3.81 23.36
N THR A 372 -0.78 -3.47 22.15
CA THR A 372 -0.02 -2.54 21.30
C THR A 372 0.07 -1.15 21.93
N TYR A 373 -1.04 -0.61 22.47
CA TYR A 373 -1.02 0.71 23.12
C TYR A 373 -0.15 0.72 24.39
N VAL A 374 -0.20 -0.34 25.19
CA VAL A 374 0.67 -0.49 26.36
C VAL A 374 2.15 -0.53 25.93
N VAL A 375 2.47 -1.30 24.91
CA VAL A 375 3.84 -1.39 24.37
C VAL A 375 4.31 -0.05 23.82
N MET A 376 3.48 0.68 23.06
CA MET A 376 3.79 2.00 22.55
C MET A 376 4.05 3.01 23.68
N ALA A 377 3.19 3.03 24.70
CA ALA A 377 3.32 3.91 25.86
C ALA A 377 4.63 3.59 26.62
N PHE A 378 4.89 2.32 26.89
CA PHE A 378 6.10 1.88 27.55
C PHE A 378 7.36 2.23 26.74
N TRP A 379 7.33 2.04 25.42
CA TRP A 379 8.43 2.43 24.55
C TRP A 379 8.70 3.95 24.62
N HIS A 380 7.65 4.79 24.63
CA HIS A 380 7.82 6.23 24.76
C HIS A 380 8.45 6.63 26.12
N LEU A 381 8.05 5.95 27.19
CA LEU A 381 8.66 6.16 28.51
C LEU A 381 10.15 5.76 28.50
N LEU A 382 10.47 4.59 27.95
CA LEU A 382 11.86 4.16 27.84
C LEU A 382 12.68 5.12 26.97
N ALA A 383 12.17 5.51 25.80
CA ALA A 383 12.86 6.42 24.89
C ALA A 383 13.05 7.85 25.46
N ALA A 384 12.23 8.24 26.46
CA ALA A 384 12.30 9.54 27.12
C ALA A 384 13.25 9.55 28.34
N PHE A 385 13.29 8.45 29.10
CA PHE A 385 13.98 8.42 30.40
C PHE A 385 15.18 7.47 30.45
N ALA A 386 15.31 6.52 29.54
CA ALA A 386 16.40 5.58 29.50
C ALA A 386 17.34 5.89 28.33
N GLU A 387 18.57 6.28 28.63
CA GLU A 387 19.61 6.44 27.62
C GLU A 387 19.98 5.06 27.03
N PRO A 388 20.12 4.95 25.70
CA PRO A 388 20.56 3.72 25.08
C PRO A 388 22.02 3.44 25.46
N PRO A 389 22.45 2.16 25.57
CA PRO A 389 23.84 1.79 25.78
C PRO A 389 24.76 2.41 24.72
N ALA A 390 25.96 2.80 25.10
CA ALA A 390 26.93 3.48 24.23
C ALA A 390 27.29 2.66 22.97
N ASP A 391 27.27 1.33 23.08
CA ASP A 391 27.51 0.40 21.97
C ASP A 391 26.28 0.22 21.04
N LYS A 392 25.09 0.73 21.43
CA LYS A 392 23.83 0.62 20.69
C LYS A 392 23.01 1.92 20.71
N PRO A 393 23.52 3.02 20.15
CA PRO A 393 22.88 4.34 20.24
C PRO A 393 21.48 4.37 19.62
N ASP A 394 21.21 3.48 18.66
CA ASP A 394 19.93 3.39 17.95
C ASP A 394 18.96 2.33 18.52
N LEU A 395 19.21 1.82 19.72
CA LEU A 395 18.45 0.71 20.31
C LEU A 395 16.93 0.96 20.25
N TRP A 396 16.49 2.15 20.70
CA TRP A 396 15.07 2.47 20.75
C TRP A 396 14.43 2.58 19.35
N VAL A 397 15.18 3.04 18.36
CA VAL A 397 14.72 3.08 16.95
C VAL A 397 14.57 1.67 16.38
N VAL A 398 15.53 0.79 16.69
CA VAL A 398 15.47 -0.62 16.25
C VAL A 398 14.32 -1.35 16.92
N VAL A 399 14.08 -1.15 18.22
CA VAL A 399 12.95 -1.74 18.94
C VAL A 399 11.61 -1.27 18.35
N ASN A 400 11.48 0.03 18.06
CA ASN A 400 10.32 0.59 17.36
C ASN A 400 10.10 -0.08 16.00
N ALA A 401 11.15 -0.20 15.18
CA ALA A 401 11.08 -0.85 13.88
C ALA A 401 10.70 -2.33 13.98
N CYS A 402 11.21 -3.07 14.96
CA CYS A 402 10.88 -4.48 15.17
C CYS A 402 9.41 -4.69 15.55
N ILE A 403 8.90 -3.89 16.49
CA ILE A 403 7.48 -3.95 16.90
C ILE A 403 6.58 -3.59 15.72
N GLY A 404 6.94 -2.52 14.99
CA GLY A 404 6.22 -2.09 13.80
C GLY A 404 6.18 -3.18 12.71
N ALA A 405 7.30 -3.85 12.45
CA ALA A 405 7.38 -4.92 11.46
C ALA A 405 6.42 -6.08 11.75
N VAL A 406 6.35 -6.50 13.03
CA VAL A 406 5.38 -7.52 13.47
C VAL A 406 3.95 -7.05 13.24
N GLY A 407 3.62 -5.82 13.64
CA GLY A 407 2.29 -5.27 13.46
C GLY A 407 1.89 -5.12 11.99
N PHE A 408 2.80 -4.68 11.13
CA PHE A 408 2.54 -4.58 9.69
C PHE A 408 2.42 -5.95 9.01
N GLY A 409 3.16 -6.96 9.51
CA GLY A 409 2.96 -8.36 9.13
C GLY A 409 1.53 -8.84 9.43
N ILE A 410 1.00 -8.50 10.61
CA ILE A 410 -0.39 -8.79 10.99
C ILE A 410 -1.38 -8.04 10.08
N CYS A 411 -1.13 -6.76 9.73
CA CYS A 411 -1.96 -6.02 8.77
C CYS A 411 -1.97 -6.69 7.39
N TYR A 412 -0.81 -7.13 6.90
CA TYR A 412 -0.69 -7.87 5.65
C TYR A 412 -1.54 -9.15 5.67
N LEU A 413 -1.41 -9.96 6.72
CA LEU A 413 -2.17 -11.18 6.88
C LEU A 413 -3.68 -10.92 6.97
N TRP A 414 -4.10 -9.89 7.69
CA TRP A 414 -5.51 -9.50 7.79
C TRP A 414 -6.09 -9.09 6.44
N CYS A 415 -5.39 -8.23 5.67
CA CYS A 415 -5.84 -7.79 4.35
C CYS A 415 -5.94 -8.98 3.38
N THR A 416 -4.93 -9.84 3.37
CA THR A 416 -4.89 -11.05 2.52
C THR A 416 -6.01 -12.02 2.89
N TRP A 417 -6.22 -12.26 4.18
CA TRP A 417 -7.29 -13.12 4.68
C TRP A 417 -8.68 -12.59 4.30
N LYS A 418 -8.93 -11.29 4.49
CA LYS A 418 -10.19 -10.66 4.08
C LYS A 418 -10.41 -10.72 2.57
N LEU A 419 -9.35 -10.57 1.79
CA LEU A 419 -9.41 -10.73 0.33
C LEU A 419 -9.82 -12.15 -0.06
N ILE A 420 -9.18 -13.17 0.50
CA ILE A 420 -9.45 -14.58 0.21
C ILE A 420 -10.88 -14.96 0.62
N LEU A 421 -11.30 -14.60 1.85
CA LEU A 421 -12.68 -14.84 2.31
C LEU A 421 -13.72 -14.13 1.42
N GLY A 422 -13.47 -12.86 1.07
CA GLY A 422 -14.39 -12.09 0.24
C GLY A 422 -14.48 -12.58 -1.21
N SER A 423 -13.49 -13.34 -1.68
CA SER A 423 -13.49 -13.91 -3.03
C SER A 423 -14.50 -15.06 -3.21
N GLY A 424 -14.80 -15.81 -2.14
CA GLY A 424 -15.60 -17.01 -2.16
C GLY A 424 -14.89 -18.26 -2.68
N LEU A 425 -13.59 -18.15 -3.04
CA LEU A 425 -12.82 -19.29 -3.54
C LEU A 425 -12.71 -20.44 -2.53
N LEU A 426 -12.68 -20.12 -1.24
CA LEU A 426 -12.67 -21.15 -0.20
C LEU A 426 -14.01 -21.86 -0.08
N ASP A 427 -15.14 -21.17 -0.24
CA ASP A 427 -16.46 -21.76 -0.16
C ASP A 427 -16.69 -22.75 -1.30
N GLU A 428 -16.24 -22.39 -2.51
CA GLU A 428 -16.27 -23.29 -3.66
C GLU A 428 -15.41 -24.54 -3.42
N TYR A 429 -14.19 -24.37 -2.87
CA TYR A 429 -13.30 -25.49 -2.56
C TYR A 429 -13.89 -26.42 -1.48
N PHE A 430 -14.43 -25.90 -0.40
CA PHE A 430 -15.02 -26.70 0.67
C PHE A 430 -16.33 -27.40 0.22
N ASN A 431 -17.11 -26.75 -0.63
CA ASN A 431 -18.30 -27.38 -1.22
C ASN A 431 -17.94 -28.51 -2.18
N TYR A 432 -16.93 -28.30 -3.02
CA TYR A 432 -16.39 -29.36 -3.89
C TYR A 432 -15.90 -30.57 -3.09
N ARG A 433 -15.07 -30.34 -2.07
CA ARG A 433 -14.54 -31.42 -1.20
C ARG A 433 -15.65 -32.18 -0.48
N ARG A 434 -16.66 -31.48 0.01
CA ARG A 434 -17.82 -32.10 0.66
C ARG A 434 -18.63 -32.97 -0.32
N SER A 435 -18.73 -32.56 -1.58
CA SER A 435 -19.39 -33.39 -2.63
C SER A 435 -18.57 -34.65 -2.97
N GLU A 436 -17.25 -34.55 -3.07
CA GLU A 436 -16.36 -35.70 -3.26
C GLU A 436 -16.46 -36.70 -2.08
N ASP A 437 -16.39 -36.23 -0.84
CA ASP A 437 -16.51 -37.06 0.35
C ASP A 437 -17.88 -37.78 0.38
N THR A 438 -18.94 -37.12 -0.08
CA THR A 438 -20.27 -37.71 -0.17
C THR A 438 -20.34 -38.80 -1.24
N ILE A 439 -19.74 -38.57 -2.40
CA ILE A 439 -19.67 -39.56 -3.50
C ILE A 439 -18.86 -40.79 -3.07
N VAL A 440 -17.70 -40.57 -2.43
CA VAL A 440 -16.85 -41.67 -1.92
C VAL A 440 -17.55 -42.48 -0.81
N ALA A 441 -18.29 -41.80 0.09
CA ALA A 441 -19.06 -42.47 1.13
C ALA A 441 -20.24 -43.29 0.56
N GLN A 442 -20.87 -42.84 -0.52
CA GLN A 442 -21.93 -43.59 -1.22
C GLN A 442 -21.37 -44.78 -1.97
N SER A 443 -20.22 -44.65 -2.62
CA SER A 443 -19.58 -45.77 -3.35
C SER A 443 -19.13 -46.91 -2.40
N LYS A 444 -18.70 -46.57 -1.18
CA LYS A 444 -18.35 -47.56 -0.15
C LYS A 444 -19.56 -48.26 0.48
N LYS A 445 -20.77 -47.74 0.36
CA LYS A 445 -22.00 -48.37 0.85
C LYS A 445 -22.64 -49.30 -0.19
N THR A 446 -22.22 -49.18 -1.43
CA THR A 446 -22.71 -50.00 -2.57
C THR A 446 -21.78 -51.16 -2.93
N GLN A 447 -20.65 -51.28 -2.27
CA GLN A 447 -19.78 -52.48 -2.22
C GLN A 447 -20.02 -53.24 -0.93
#